data_8dd811b70dfb32a8cdf9bcca95a9407d
#
_entry.id   8dd811b70dfb32a8cdf9bcca95a9407d
#
_cell.length_a   1.000
_cell.length_b   1.000
_cell.length_c   1.000
_cell.angle_alpha   90.00
_cell.angle_beta   90.00
_cell.angle_gamma   90.00
#
_symmetry.space_group_name_H-M   'P 1'
#
loop_
_entity.id
_entity.type
_entity.pdbx_description
1 polymer ?
#
loop_
_entity_poly.entity_id
_entity_poly.type
_entity_poly.pdbx_seq_one_letter_code
_entity_poly.pdbx_strand_id
1 'polypeptide(L)'
;MNNKDNKFNNKAFTELLNKYKAVQESDESVFFDLDDLVDVSDYYYEEGNLQKAKQAAQYAMRLYPGALKPIAILTRMAMLNDNNVELAKQLVAMADDKNDIEYYYLQAEIMIMEERIDEADQYLEAKLHVIDDDDLSDFLIEVPTLFLDYNLPELAQKWMLRTDEKQSADYQTLEAKVAYSEGNYQKSETILHRLLDDEPFSTELWNCMASSQFMLNKVQESMESSEYAIAINPHDKDALLNKAHCLVWLGQVDKAVDYYKRCVDLSPDDCYLWSMYGYALQEAGRNEEAIAAFARVEAESKDPIMVSKMVKETAYVMINMGKQDEVMVYLDSAESAHHINHVDRMVVEGYIHLAAFREKNASDCFLYAIINSKNDPAVCLQVACCYFDFGMFQQTHDLLVALFAQPSLDFQDGYAYLAYACQKLGLHDEFLLYLQKACEINPQEARYILKELFPNDCPVSNYVNYARQHHL
;
A
#
# COMPACT_ATOMS: atom_id res chain seq x y z
N MET A 1 21.76 -11.99 15.11
CA MET A 1 20.50 -12.62 15.54
C MET A 1 19.67 -11.50 16.14
N ASN A 2 18.74 -10.97 15.38
CA ASN A 2 17.93 -9.85 15.84
C ASN A 2 17.10 -10.30 17.06
N ASN A 3 17.08 -9.50 18.12
CA ASN A 3 16.42 -9.83 19.38
C ASN A 3 14.89 -10.00 19.24
N LYS A 4 14.28 -9.47 18.16
CA LYS A 4 12.84 -9.55 17.91
C LYS A 4 12.39 -10.95 17.52
N ASP A 5 13.07 -11.65 16.62
CA ASP A 5 12.67 -13.01 16.18
C ASP A 5 12.77 -14.08 17.26
N ASN A 6 13.49 -13.80 18.35
CA ASN A 6 13.65 -14.73 19.48
C ASN A 6 12.65 -14.46 20.63
N LYS A 7 11.94 -13.32 20.62
CA LYS A 7 11.06 -12.90 21.71
C LYS A 7 9.84 -13.82 21.84
N PHE A 8 9.21 -14.20 20.75
CA PHE A 8 8.00 -15.00 20.72
C PHE A 8 8.25 -16.52 20.53
N ASN A 9 9.47 -16.91 20.14
CA ASN A 9 9.83 -18.30 19.86
C ASN A 9 10.51 -19.01 21.06
N ASN A 10 10.28 -18.54 22.27
CA ASN A 10 10.86 -19.17 23.46
C ASN A 10 9.80 -19.85 24.34
N LYS A 11 10.28 -20.77 25.22
CA LYS A 11 9.40 -21.56 26.09
C LYS A 11 8.62 -20.68 27.08
N ALA A 12 9.23 -19.60 27.58
CA ALA A 12 8.59 -18.70 28.54
C ALA A 12 7.41 -17.96 27.92
N PHE A 13 7.57 -17.44 26.69
CA PHE A 13 6.47 -16.81 25.97
C PHE A 13 5.36 -17.80 25.60
N THR A 14 5.70 -19.04 25.21
CA THR A 14 4.70 -20.09 24.96
C THR A 14 3.87 -20.38 26.21
N GLU A 15 4.49 -20.44 27.38
CA GLU A 15 3.80 -20.64 28.66
C GLU A 15 2.91 -19.43 29.01
N LEU A 16 3.40 -18.21 28.78
CA LEU A 16 2.64 -16.97 28.95
C LEU A 16 1.39 -16.95 28.06
N LEU A 17 1.56 -17.25 26.76
CA LEU A 17 0.46 -17.26 25.79
C LEU A 17 -0.61 -18.31 26.16
N ASN A 18 -0.19 -19.50 26.59
CA ASN A 18 -1.12 -20.54 27.06
C ASN A 18 -1.86 -20.10 28.33
N LYS A 19 -1.17 -19.45 29.27
CA LYS A 19 -1.76 -18.87 30.47
C LYS A 19 -2.81 -17.81 30.12
N TYR A 20 -2.48 -16.90 29.16
CA TYR A 20 -3.42 -15.89 28.68
C TYR A 20 -4.66 -16.51 28.03
N LYS A 21 -4.49 -17.52 27.16
CA LYS A 21 -5.60 -18.22 26.50
C LYS A 21 -6.52 -18.90 27.52
N ALA A 22 -5.96 -19.54 28.55
CA ALA A 22 -6.74 -20.20 29.60
C ALA A 22 -7.61 -19.21 30.39
N VAL A 23 -7.12 -17.98 30.65
CA VAL A 23 -7.88 -16.94 31.35
C VAL A 23 -9.01 -16.39 30.48
N GLN A 24 -8.84 -16.34 29.16
CA GLN A 24 -9.94 -15.91 28.26
C GLN A 24 -11.09 -16.96 28.22
N GLU A 25 -10.82 -18.22 28.53
CA GLU A 25 -11.80 -19.32 28.55
C GLU A 25 -12.40 -19.59 29.95
N SER A 26 -11.80 -19.02 31.01
CA SER A 26 -12.22 -19.24 32.39
C SER A 26 -12.34 -17.90 33.13
N ASP A 27 -13.24 -17.82 34.14
CA ASP A 27 -13.38 -16.66 35.03
C ASP A 27 -12.26 -16.59 36.12
N GLU A 28 -11.15 -17.30 35.94
CA GLU A 28 -10.07 -17.28 36.90
C GLU A 28 -9.26 -15.97 36.80
N SER A 29 -9.11 -15.27 37.94
CA SER A 29 -8.25 -14.11 38.03
C SER A 29 -6.78 -14.55 38.14
N VAL A 30 -6.05 -14.41 37.07
CA VAL A 30 -4.60 -14.66 37.01
C VAL A 30 -3.90 -13.31 36.91
N PHE A 31 -2.82 -13.15 37.67
CA PHE A 31 -1.96 -11.97 37.57
C PHE A 31 -1.06 -12.05 36.34
N PHE A 32 -1.00 -10.95 35.59
CA PHE A 32 -0.08 -10.71 34.48
C PHE A 32 0.64 -9.39 34.71
N ASP A 33 1.90 -9.30 34.40
CA ASP A 33 2.59 -8.04 34.30
C ASP A 33 2.16 -7.25 33.06
N LEU A 34 2.33 -5.94 33.10
CA LEU A 34 1.95 -5.07 31.98
C LEU A 34 2.69 -5.46 30.69
N ASP A 35 3.99 -5.67 30.79
CA ASP A 35 4.83 -6.04 29.64
C ASP A 35 4.44 -7.40 29.06
N ASP A 36 4.07 -8.37 29.90
CA ASP A 36 3.53 -9.66 29.46
C ASP A 36 2.31 -9.50 28.54
N LEU A 37 1.37 -8.63 28.90
CA LEU A 37 0.15 -8.41 28.12
C LEU A 37 0.39 -7.59 26.85
N VAL A 38 1.35 -6.67 26.89
CA VAL A 38 1.83 -5.95 25.71
C VAL A 38 2.46 -6.94 24.74
N ASP A 39 3.35 -7.82 25.22
CA ASP A 39 3.98 -8.88 24.42
C ASP A 39 2.96 -9.82 23.76
N VAL A 40 1.88 -10.18 24.49
CA VAL A 40 0.79 -10.98 23.92
C VAL A 40 0.03 -10.21 22.85
N SER A 41 -0.17 -8.90 23.02
CA SER A 41 -0.81 -8.06 22.01
C SER A 41 0.05 -7.95 20.76
N ASP A 42 1.34 -7.66 20.91
CA ASP A 42 2.31 -7.56 19.82
C ASP A 42 2.40 -8.87 19.04
N TYR A 43 2.48 -10.01 19.75
CA TYR A 43 2.45 -11.33 19.13
C TYR A 43 1.23 -11.53 18.23
N TYR A 44 0.02 -11.22 18.72
CA TYR A 44 -1.17 -11.36 17.89
C TYR A 44 -1.23 -10.36 16.76
N TYR A 45 -0.63 -9.18 16.92
CA TYR A 45 -0.51 -8.20 15.85
C TYR A 45 0.44 -8.69 14.74
N GLU A 46 1.60 -9.25 15.09
CA GLU A 46 2.54 -9.86 14.14
C GLU A 46 1.95 -11.09 13.43
N GLU A 47 1.12 -11.89 14.13
CA GLU A 47 0.36 -13.00 13.55
C GLU A 47 -0.82 -12.52 12.67
N GLY A 48 -1.01 -11.22 12.49
CA GLY A 48 -2.10 -10.65 11.70
C GLY A 48 -3.49 -10.77 12.34
N ASN A 49 -3.57 -11.19 13.61
CA ASN A 49 -4.85 -11.33 14.31
C ASN A 49 -5.19 -10.07 15.10
N LEU A 50 -5.58 -9.02 14.37
CA LEU A 50 -5.86 -7.69 14.92
C LEU A 50 -6.91 -7.73 16.04
N GLN A 51 -7.91 -8.61 15.92
CA GLN A 51 -8.96 -8.71 16.93
C GLN A 51 -8.43 -9.23 18.27
N LYS A 52 -7.58 -10.26 18.26
CA LYS A 52 -6.96 -10.77 19.49
C LYS A 52 -5.92 -9.81 20.04
N ALA A 53 -5.15 -9.12 19.19
CA ALA A 53 -4.25 -8.06 19.59
C ALA A 53 -5.01 -6.96 20.35
N LYS A 54 -6.10 -6.47 19.77
CA LYS A 54 -6.99 -5.47 20.40
C LYS A 54 -7.56 -5.96 21.74
N GLN A 55 -7.98 -7.22 21.83
CA GLN A 55 -8.48 -7.82 23.07
C GLN A 55 -7.40 -7.88 24.17
N ALA A 56 -6.17 -8.25 23.81
CA ALA A 56 -5.05 -8.29 24.75
C ALA A 56 -4.68 -6.88 25.26
N ALA A 57 -4.59 -5.89 24.38
CA ALA A 57 -4.34 -4.50 24.75
C ALA A 57 -5.46 -3.91 25.61
N GLN A 58 -6.74 -4.21 25.31
CA GLN A 58 -7.88 -3.82 26.14
C GLN A 58 -7.87 -4.49 27.51
N TYR A 59 -7.41 -5.74 27.58
CA TYR A 59 -7.26 -6.43 28.85
C TYR A 59 -6.15 -5.81 29.69
N ALA A 60 -5.01 -5.47 29.07
CA ALA A 60 -3.93 -4.73 29.71
C ALA A 60 -4.40 -3.38 30.26
N MET A 61 -5.13 -2.60 29.45
CA MET A 61 -5.67 -1.30 29.88
C MET A 61 -6.69 -1.40 31.03
N ARG A 62 -7.43 -2.51 31.12
CA ARG A 62 -8.35 -2.75 32.27
C ARG A 62 -7.58 -3.04 33.56
N LEU A 63 -6.47 -3.77 33.50
CA LEU A 63 -5.67 -4.10 34.67
C LEU A 63 -4.74 -2.95 35.08
N TYR A 64 -4.29 -2.17 34.10
CA TYR A 64 -3.36 -1.04 34.27
C TYR A 64 -3.93 0.23 33.62
N PRO A 65 -4.99 0.80 34.23
CA PRO A 65 -5.59 2.04 33.72
C PRO A 65 -4.54 3.16 33.64
N GLY A 66 -4.52 3.90 32.55
CA GLY A 66 -3.57 5.00 32.32
C GLY A 66 -2.19 4.60 31.87
N ALA A 67 -1.84 3.30 31.80
CA ALA A 67 -0.56 2.84 31.27
C ALA A 67 -0.45 3.13 29.77
N LEU A 68 0.67 3.75 29.36
CA LEU A 68 0.82 4.30 28.00
C LEU A 68 0.96 3.22 26.93
N LYS A 69 1.70 2.13 27.19
CA LYS A 69 1.93 1.07 26.19
C LYS A 69 0.64 0.48 25.58
N PRO A 70 -0.35 -0.02 26.37
CA PRO A 70 -1.60 -0.51 25.80
C PRO A 70 -2.45 0.59 25.17
N ILE A 71 -2.38 1.82 25.68
CA ILE A 71 -3.03 2.98 25.08
C ILE A 71 -2.43 3.25 23.69
N ALA A 72 -1.11 3.19 23.53
CA ALA A 72 -0.43 3.40 22.26
C ALA A 72 -0.89 2.38 21.21
N ILE A 73 -0.89 1.08 21.56
CA ILE A 73 -1.37 0.03 20.67
C ILE A 73 -2.81 0.30 20.22
N LEU A 74 -3.72 0.55 21.16
CA LEU A 74 -5.13 0.79 20.84
C LEU A 74 -5.34 2.08 20.05
N THR A 75 -4.55 3.11 20.31
CA THR A 75 -4.59 4.39 19.60
C THR A 75 -4.17 4.20 18.13
N ARG A 76 -3.04 3.52 17.86
CA ARG A 76 -2.60 3.22 16.50
C ARG A 76 -3.59 2.30 15.77
N MET A 77 -4.14 1.30 16.44
CA MET A 77 -5.20 0.48 15.87
C MET A 77 -6.46 1.30 15.52
N ALA A 78 -6.84 2.25 16.38
CA ALA A 78 -7.97 3.13 16.09
C ALA A 78 -7.72 4.03 14.88
N MET A 79 -6.50 4.55 14.72
CA MET A 79 -6.12 5.38 13.58
C MET A 79 -5.98 4.58 12.28
N LEU A 80 -5.17 3.53 12.29
CA LEU A 80 -4.74 2.84 11.08
C LEU A 80 -5.76 1.79 10.59
N ASN A 81 -6.42 1.07 11.53
CA ASN A 81 -7.35 0.01 11.14
C ASN A 81 -8.81 0.46 11.18
N ASP A 82 -9.16 1.34 12.14
CA ASP A 82 -10.54 1.79 12.32
C ASP A 82 -10.82 3.15 11.66
N ASN A 83 -9.79 3.86 11.19
CA ASN A 83 -9.83 5.25 10.69
C ASN A 83 -10.64 6.17 11.63
N ASN A 84 -10.43 6.01 12.94
CA ASN A 84 -11.22 6.65 13.97
C ASN A 84 -10.33 7.54 14.87
N VAL A 85 -10.01 8.73 14.36
CA VAL A 85 -9.17 9.71 15.05
C VAL A 85 -9.80 10.18 16.37
N GLU A 86 -11.13 10.26 16.44
CA GLU A 86 -11.82 10.70 17.66
C GLU A 86 -11.66 9.67 18.80
N LEU A 87 -11.71 8.37 18.47
CA LEU A 87 -11.41 7.32 19.46
C LEU A 87 -9.93 7.39 19.88
N ALA A 88 -9.01 7.62 18.94
CA ALA A 88 -7.59 7.77 19.22
C ALA A 88 -7.34 8.90 20.24
N LYS A 89 -7.97 10.06 20.07
CA LYS A 89 -7.89 11.18 21.02
C LYS A 89 -8.41 10.81 22.41
N GLN A 90 -9.53 10.09 22.47
CA GLN A 90 -10.10 9.65 23.74
C GLN A 90 -9.15 8.69 24.47
N LEU A 91 -8.53 7.77 23.76
CA LEU A 91 -7.57 6.82 24.31
C LEU A 91 -6.34 7.53 24.87
N VAL A 92 -5.71 8.40 24.08
CA VAL A 92 -4.50 9.13 24.49
C VAL A 92 -4.79 10.07 25.66
N ALA A 93 -6.00 10.63 25.74
CA ALA A 93 -6.39 11.47 26.89
C ALA A 93 -6.40 10.71 28.23
N MET A 94 -6.52 9.36 28.20
CA MET A 94 -6.51 8.50 29.39
C MET A 94 -5.10 8.21 29.93
N ALA A 95 -4.04 8.57 29.20
CA ALA A 95 -2.65 8.34 29.64
C ALA A 95 -2.33 9.14 30.90
N ASP A 96 -1.74 8.46 31.90
CA ASP A 96 -1.31 9.09 33.16
C ASP A 96 -0.02 9.91 32.97
N ASP A 97 0.97 9.37 32.25
CA ASP A 97 2.21 10.07 31.94
C ASP A 97 2.12 10.76 30.56
N LYS A 98 2.08 12.08 30.62
CA LYS A 98 2.05 12.96 29.43
C LYS A 98 3.42 13.55 29.07
N ASN A 99 4.46 13.15 29.81
CA ASN A 99 5.83 13.56 29.56
C ASN A 99 6.68 12.44 28.93
N ASP A 100 6.12 11.25 28.81
CA ASP A 100 6.74 10.14 28.10
C ASP A 100 6.84 10.46 26.59
N ILE A 101 7.94 10.08 25.97
CA ILE A 101 8.22 10.32 24.54
C ILE A 101 7.18 9.66 23.65
N GLU A 102 6.69 8.47 24.01
CA GLU A 102 5.64 7.77 23.31
C GLU A 102 4.33 8.57 23.25
N TYR A 103 4.01 9.29 24.36
CA TYR A 103 2.86 10.20 24.35
C TYR A 103 3.03 11.33 23.33
N TYR A 104 4.26 11.81 23.13
CA TYR A 104 4.53 12.87 22.15
C TYR A 104 4.34 12.36 20.74
N TYR A 105 4.77 11.13 20.44
CA TYR A 105 4.57 10.52 19.13
C TYR A 105 3.08 10.35 18.83
N LEU A 106 2.29 9.80 19.76
CA LEU A 106 0.85 9.63 19.58
C LEU A 106 0.11 10.95 19.32
N GLN A 107 0.52 12.02 19.99
CA GLN A 107 -0.06 13.36 19.74
C GLN A 107 0.28 13.86 18.35
N ALA A 108 1.51 13.67 17.90
CA ALA A 108 1.93 14.06 16.56
C ALA A 108 1.22 13.22 15.48
N GLU A 109 1.12 11.90 15.66
CA GLU A 109 0.38 10.99 14.77
C GLU A 109 -1.09 11.43 14.62
N ILE A 110 -1.76 11.77 15.72
CA ILE A 110 -3.14 12.29 15.70
C ILE A 110 -3.22 13.60 14.90
N MET A 111 -2.27 14.53 15.09
CA MET A 111 -2.25 15.78 14.33
C MET A 111 -2.04 15.55 12.83
N ILE A 112 -1.16 14.62 12.46
CA ILE A 112 -0.94 14.24 11.07
C ILE A 112 -2.21 13.64 10.45
N MET A 113 -2.88 12.75 11.15
CA MET A 113 -4.16 12.16 10.71
C MET A 113 -5.29 13.20 10.57
N GLU A 114 -5.17 14.33 11.25
CA GLU A 114 -6.07 15.49 11.10
C GLU A 114 -5.61 16.48 10.00
N GLU A 115 -4.63 16.11 9.18
CA GLU A 115 -4.01 16.96 8.15
C GLU A 115 -3.33 18.23 8.72
N ARG A 116 -3.01 18.25 10.01
CA ARG A 116 -2.34 19.35 10.72
C ARG A 116 -0.83 19.10 10.82
N ILE A 117 -0.21 18.85 9.68
CA ILE A 117 1.18 18.39 9.58
C ILE A 117 2.16 19.43 10.16
N ASP A 118 1.98 20.71 9.82
CA ASP A 118 2.83 21.77 10.35
C ASP A 118 2.76 21.92 11.89
N GLU A 119 1.57 21.66 12.47
CA GLU A 119 1.40 21.70 13.92
C GLU A 119 2.06 20.50 14.59
N ALA A 120 2.05 19.32 13.97
CA ALA A 120 2.75 18.14 14.45
C ALA A 120 4.27 18.37 14.48
N ASP A 121 4.83 18.92 13.41
CA ASP A 121 6.24 19.26 13.33
C ASP A 121 6.65 20.28 14.41
N GLN A 122 5.89 21.38 14.56
CA GLN A 122 6.14 22.39 15.59
C GLN A 122 5.99 21.83 17.03
N TYR A 123 5.03 20.93 17.22
CA TYR A 123 4.83 20.26 18.50
C TYR A 123 6.05 19.42 18.89
N LEU A 124 6.55 18.58 17.98
CA LEU A 124 7.74 17.76 18.20
C LEU A 124 9.00 18.64 18.38
N GLU A 125 9.13 19.74 17.65
CA GLU A 125 10.17 20.74 17.85
C GLU A 125 10.19 21.30 19.26
N ALA A 126 9.01 21.64 19.80
CA ALA A 126 8.90 22.15 21.16
C ALA A 126 9.29 21.07 22.20
N LYS A 127 9.04 19.78 21.89
CA LYS A 127 9.39 18.67 22.77
C LYS A 127 10.89 18.38 22.81
N LEU A 128 11.60 18.61 21.72
CA LEU A 128 13.04 18.45 21.65
C LEU A 128 13.80 19.19 22.76
N HIS A 129 13.24 20.28 23.27
CA HIS A 129 13.86 21.09 24.36
C HIS A 129 13.60 20.55 25.77
N VAL A 130 12.73 19.56 25.93
CA VAL A 130 12.34 19.00 27.22
C VAL A 130 12.68 17.52 27.38
N ILE A 131 13.21 16.91 26.34
CA ILE A 131 13.65 15.51 26.36
C ILE A 131 14.99 15.42 27.06
N ASP A 132 15.15 14.38 27.87
CA ASP A 132 16.40 14.08 28.55
C ASP A 132 17.50 13.64 27.56
N ASP A 133 18.75 13.92 27.87
CA ASP A 133 19.88 13.59 26.99
C ASP A 133 19.97 12.09 26.67
N ASP A 134 19.53 11.22 27.58
CA ASP A 134 19.54 9.77 27.42
C ASP A 134 18.53 9.30 26.34
N ASP A 135 17.41 10.01 26.17
CA ASP A 135 16.35 9.68 25.20
C ASP A 135 16.49 10.45 23.88
N LEU A 136 17.40 11.42 23.82
CA LEU A 136 17.53 12.32 22.67
C LEU A 136 17.93 11.59 21.39
N SER A 137 18.84 10.63 21.48
CA SER A 137 19.29 9.86 20.31
C SER A 137 18.13 9.08 19.69
N ASP A 138 17.36 8.37 20.54
CA ASP A 138 16.20 7.59 20.10
C ASP A 138 15.13 8.51 19.51
N PHE A 139 14.86 9.64 20.13
CA PHE A 139 13.90 10.63 19.62
C PHE A 139 14.27 11.16 18.24
N LEU A 140 15.57 11.39 17.97
CA LEU A 140 16.06 11.89 16.67
C LEU A 140 16.05 10.82 15.58
N ILE A 141 15.82 9.55 15.91
CA ILE A 141 15.61 8.44 14.96
C ILE A 141 14.11 8.16 14.80
N GLU A 142 13.34 8.15 15.89
CA GLU A 142 11.92 7.80 15.85
C GLU A 142 11.05 8.89 15.19
N VAL A 143 11.35 10.18 15.39
CA VAL A 143 10.56 11.26 14.75
C VAL A 143 10.65 11.24 13.23
N PRO A 144 11.83 11.14 12.60
CA PRO A 144 11.90 10.94 11.14
C PRO A 144 11.21 9.66 10.67
N THR A 145 11.32 8.55 11.44
CA THR A 145 10.62 7.30 11.13
C THR A 145 9.12 7.52 11.11
N LEU A 146 8.58 8.19 12.13
CA LEU A 146 7.16 8.56 12.18
C LEU A 146 6.72 9.35 10.93
N PHE A 147 7.48 10.36 10.52
CA PHE A 147 7.13 11.11 9.31
C PHE A 147 7.20 10.26 8.03
N LEU A 148 8.11 9.29 7.95
CA LEU A 148 8.15 8.34 6.84
C LEU A 148 6.94 7.41 6.80
N ASP A 149 6.48 6.92 7.95
CA ASP A 149 5.31 6.05 8.06
C ASP A 149 4.03 6.74 7.53
N TYR A 150 3.99 8.08 7.63
CA TYR A 150 2.93 8.91 7.06
C TYR A 150 3.27 9.50 5.68
N ASN A 151 4.28 8.97 4.99
CA ASN A 151 4.70 9.39 3.64
C ASN A 151 5.06 10.88 3.54
N LEU A 152 5.80 11.39 4.53
CA LEU A 152 6.27 12.78 4.63
C LEU A 152 7.82 12.84 4.60
N PRO A 153 8.48 12.41 3.51
CA PRO A 153 9.94 12.26 3.46
C PRO A 153 10.70 13.57 3.64
N GLU A 154 10.14 14.72 3.23
CA GLU A 154 10.79 16.02 3.39
C GLU A 154 10.95 16.39 4.87
N LEU A 155 9.94 16.08 5.69
CA LEU A 155 10.02 16.29 7.14
C LEU A 155 10.97 15.28 7.79
N ALA A 156 10.92 14.03 7.38
CA ALA A 156 11.87 13.02 7.84
C ALA A 156 13.31 13.48 7.58
N GLN A 157 13.62 13.93 6.36
CA GLN A 157 14.95 14.45 6.01
C GLN A 157 15.33 15.68 6.85
N LYS A 158 14.40 16.62 7.06
CA LYS A 158 14.62 17.81 7.92
C LYS A 158 15.05 17.39 9.33
N TRP A 159 14.38 16.37 9.91
CA TRP A 159 14.69 15.89 11.25
C TRP A 159 16.00 15.11 11.33
N MET A 160 16.32 14.29 10.34
CA MET A 160 17.58 13.56 10.23
C MET A 160 18.80 14.47 10.24
N LEU A 161 18.69 15.73 9.77
CA LEU A 161 19.82 16.68 9.79
C LEU A 161 20.25 17.11 11.20
N ARG A 162 19.47 16.76 12.24
CA ARG A 162 19.72 17.20 13.62
C ARG A 162 20.59 16.26 14.42
N THR A 163 20.72 15.00 14.00
CA THR A 163 21.61 14.04 14.66
C THR A 163 23.03 14.12 14.12
N ASP A 164 24.01 13.96 15.01
CA ASP A 164 25.42 13.82 14.66
C ASP A 164 25.82 12.36 14.41
N GLU A 165 24.95 11.40 14.75
CA GLU A 165 25.20 9.95 14.67
C GLU A 165 25.01 9.36 13.26
N LYS A 166 25.48 10.03 12.24
CA LYS A 166 25.29 9.66 10.81
C LYS A 166 25.92 8.32 10.41
N GLN A 167 26.73 7.72 11.28
CA GLN A 167 27.39 6.43 11.05
C GLN A 167 26.68 5.28 11.78
N SER A 168 25.64 5.54 12.58
CA SER A 168 24.88 4.47 13.22
C SER A 168 24.11 3.66 12.16
N ALA A 169 23.88 2.37 12.42
CA ALA A 169 23.08 1.51 11.54
C ALA A 169 21.66 2.04 11.39
N ASP A 170 21.05 2.52 12.49
CA ASP A 170 19.70 3.07 12.51
C ASP A 170 19.58 4.30 11.63
N TYR A 171 20.53 5.25 11.73
CA TYR A 171 20.56 6.42 10.85
C TYR A 171 20.69 6.02 9.36
N GLN A 172 21.59 5.09 9.04
CA GLN A 172 21.80 4.67 7.66
C GLN A 172 20.58 3.90 7.12
N THR A 173 19.93 3.09 7.94
CA THR A 173 18.65 2.43 7.58
C THR A 173 17.57 3.47 7.26
N LEU A 174 17.45 4.48 8.12
CA LEU A 174 16.53 5.58 7.90
C LEU A 174 16.88 6.39 6.64
N GLU A 175 18.17 6.66 6.39
CA GLU A 175 18.64 7.33 5.17
C GLU A 175 18.28 6.52 3.90
N ALA A 176 18.37 5.20 3.97
CA ALA A 176 17.97 4.33 2.86
C ALA A 176 16.46 4.38 2.62
N LYS A 177 15.65 4.38 3.68
CA LYS A 177 14.18 4.51 3.59
C LYS A 177 13.75 5.88 3.05
N VAL A 178 14.37 6.97 3.51
CA VAL A 178 14.13 8.32 2.97
C VAL A 178 14.49 8.38 1.49
N ALA A 179 15.67 7.87 1.11
CA ALA A 179 16.08 7.83 -0.30
C ALA A 179 15.09 7.03 -1.16
N TYR A 180 14.55 5.93 -0.64
CA TYR A 180 13.50 5.17 -1.31
C TYR A 180 12.22 6.00 -1.52
N SER A 181 11.73 6.67 -0.47
CA SER A 181 10.51 7.50 -0.53
C SER A 181 10.66 8.71 -1.46
N GLU A 182 11.87 9.26 -1.58
CA GLU A 182 12.21 10.32 -2.54
C GLU A 182 12.38 9.82 -3.99
N GLY A 183 12.22 8.51 -4.23
CA GLY A 183 12.43 7.90 -5.55
C GLY A 183 13.90 7.68 -5.91
N ASN A 184 14.84 7.95 -5.00
CA ASN A 184 16.28 7.72 -5.21
C ASN A 184 16.67 6.28 -4.87
N TYR A 185 16.07 5.33 -5.58
CA TYR A 185 16.22 3.89 -5.33
C TYR A 185 17.67 3.41 -5.46
N GLN A 186 18.49 4.05 -6.31
CA GLN A 186 19.90 3.70 -6.48
C GLN A 186 20.72 4.07 -5.24
N LYS A 187 20.43 5.21 -4.59
CA LYS A 187 21.05 5.62 -3.33
C LYS A 187 20.64 4.65 -2.22
N SER A 188 19.35 4.33 -2.14
CA SER A 188 18.80 3.37 -1.16
C SER A 188 19.52 2.02 -1.29
N GLU A 189 19.57 1.42 -2.48
CA GLU A 189 20.25 0.15 -2.74
C GLU A 189 21.74 0.20 -2.31
N THR A 190 22.42 1.29 -2.61
CA THR A 190 23.85 1.43 -2.28
C THR A 190 24.10 1.44 -0.76
N ILE A 191 23.21 2.10 0.00
CA ILE A 191 23.30 2.15 1.46
C ILE A 191 23.00 0.76 2.05
N LEU A 192 21.92 0.13 1.57
CA LEU A 192 21.47 -1.17 2.04
C LEU A 192 22.51 -2.28 1.80
N HIS A 193 23.26 -2.24 0.69
CA HIS A 193 24.35 -3.17 0.46
C HIS A 193 25.40 -3.10 1.57
N ARG A 194 25.79 -1.90 2.01
CA ARG A 194 26.77 -1.75 3.09
C ARG A 194 26.23 -2.24 4.43
N LEU A 195 24.96 -1.95 4.73
CA LEU A 195 24.34 -2.41 5.96
C LEU A 195 24.22 -3.94 6.01
N LEU A 196 23.91 -4.56 4.88
CA LEU A 196 23.81 -6.02 4.79
C LEU A 196 25.15 -6.74 4.87
N ASP A 197 26.27 -6.06 4.57
CA ASP A 197 27.62 -6.61 4.84
C ASP A 197 27.86 -6.78 6.34
N ASP A 198 27.32 -5.88 7.19
CA ASP A 198 27.45 -5.91 8.63
C ASP A 198 26.32 -6.74 9.29
N GLU A 199 25.09 -6.65 8.79
CA GLU A 199 23.88 -7.30 9.31
C GLU A 199 23.18 -8.22 8.28
N PRO A 200 23.81 -9.31 7.84
CA PRO A 200 23.29 -10.15 6.75
C PRO A 200 22.01 -10.93 7.09
N PHE A 201 21.61 -10.95 8.35
CA PHE A 201 20.41 -11.65 8.84
C PHE A 201 19.27 -10.70 9.23
N SER A 202 19.29 -9.45 8.78
CA SER A 202 18.18 -8.51 8.98
C SER A 202 17.14 -8.69 7.87
N THR A 203 15.94 -9.20 8.22
CA THR A 203 14.81 -9.30 7.28
C THR A 203 14.36 -7.94 6.79
N GLU A 204 14.38 -6.91 7.65
CA GLU A 204 14.04 -5.54 7.32
C GLU A 204 14.93 -4.98 6.20
N LEU A 205 16.25 -5.12 6.34
CA LEU A 205 17.20 -4.63 5.32
C LEU A 205 17.03 -5.37 3.99
N TRP A 206 16.78 -6.69 4.02
CA TRP A 206 16.50 -7.45 2.80
C TRP A 206 15.19 -7.05 2.15
N ASN A 207 14.15 -6.73 2.92
CA ASN A 207 12.88 -6.23 2.39
C ASN A 207 13.04 -4.85 1.73
N CYS A 208 13.73 -3.93 2.39
CA CYS A 208 14.06 -2.62 1.81
C CYS A 208 14.90 -2.75 0.53
N MET A 209 15.88 -3.69 0.51
CA MET A 209 16.69 -4.01 -0.66
C MET A 209 15.81 -4.53 -1.81
N ALA A 210 14.93 -5.51 -1.53
CA ALA A 210 14.03 -6.08 -2.53
C ALA A 210 13.12 -5.01 -3.15
N SER A 211 12.55 -4.13 -2.32
CA SER A 211 11.71 -3.03 -2.76
C SER A 211 12.49 -2.05 -3.65
N SER A 212 13.69 -1.65 -3.24
CA SER A 212 14.54 -0.72 -4.01
C SER A 212 14.94 -1.31 -5.36
N GLN A 213 15.31 -2.59 -5.40
CA GLN A 213 15.67 -3.32 -6.62
C GLN A 213 14.46 -3.48 -7.55
N PHE A 214 13.27 -3.73 -7.00
CA PHE A 214 12.04 -3.79 -7.80
C PHE A 214 11.77 -2.46 -8.49
N MET A 215 11.87 -1.35 -7.78
CA MET A 215 11.69 0.00 -8.33
C MET A 215 12.76 0.35 -9.37
N LEU A 216 13.99 -0.16 -9.24
CA LEU A 216 15.06 -0.06 -10.24
C LEU A 216 14.87 -1.02 -11.41
N ASN A 217 13.79 -1.80 -11.40
CA ASN A 217 13.52 -2.83 -12.40
C ASN A 217 14.53 -4.00 -12.44
N LYS A 218 15.24 -4.21 -11.35
CA LYS A 218 16.12 -5.36 -11.11
C LYS A 218 15.31 -6.51 -10.51
N VAL A 219 14.28 -6.97 -11.26
CA VAL A 219 13.25 -7.88 -10.71
C VAL A 219 13.82 -9.20 -10.24
N GLN A 220 14.83 -9.74 -10.95
CA GLN A 220 15.48 -10.98 -10.56
C GLN A 220 16.27 -10.81 -9.24
N GLU A 221 17.00 -9.70 -9.09
CA GLU A 221 17.75 -9.36 -7.87
C GLU A 221 16.80 -9.12 -6.70
N SER A 222 15.69 -8.40 -6.94
CA SER A 222 14.62 -8.20 -5.97
C SER A 222 14.00 -9.53 -5.48
N MET A 223 13.80 -10.47 -6.41
CA MET A 223 13.29 -11.81 -6.05
C MET A 223 14.30 -12.56 -5.18
N GLU A 224 15.61 -12.50 -5.49
CA GLU A 224 16.68 -13.11 -4.69
C GLU A 224 16.75 -12.47 -3.29
N SER A 225 16.69 -11.15 -3.18
CA SER A 225 16.64 -10.44 -1.89
C SER A 225 15.43 -10.85 -1.05
N SER A 226 14.25 -10.99 -1.69
CA SER A 226 13.05 -11.51 -1.02
C SER A 226 13.24 -12.95 -0.54
N GLU A 227 13.96 -13.79 -1.30
CA GLU A 227 14.27 -15.17 -0.90
C GLU A 227 15.19 -15.22 0.31
N TYR A 228 16.17 -14.29 0.43
CA TYR A 228 16.99 -14.18 1.64
C TYR A 228 16.13 -13.79 2.85
N ALA A 229 15.25 -12.81 2.74
CA ALA A 229 14.34 -12.44 3.82
C ALA A 229 13.43 -13.61 4.22
N ILE A 230 12.84 -14.34 3.27
CA ILE A 230 12.00 -15.53 3.53
C ILE A 230 12.81 -16.67 4.17
N ALA A 231 14.07 -16.84 3.81
CA ALA A 231 14.93 -17.85 4.40
C ALA A 231 15.26 -17.55 5.88
N ILE A 232 15.35 -16.27 6.23
CA ILE A 232 15.55 -15.82 7.62
C ILE A 232 14.25 -15.96 8.40
N ASN A 233 13.14 -15.40 7.87
CA ASN A 233 11.80 -15.50 8.46
C ASN A 233 10.79 -15.96 7.39
N PRO A 234 10.38 -17.24 7.40
CA PRO A 234 9.41 -17.79 6.44
C PRO A 234 7.99 -17.20 6.52
N HIS A 235 7.69 -16.49 7.60
CA HIS A 235 6.40 -15.84 7.84
C HIS A 235 6.49 -14.30 7.70
N ASP A 236 7.59 -13.77 7.20
CA ASP A 236 7.72 -12.35 6.92
C ASP A 236 6.80 -11.94 5.78
N LYS A 237 5.79 -11.14 6.11
CA LYS A 237 4.72 -10.73 5.19
C LYS A 237 5.28 -9.89 4.03
N ASP A 238 6.19 -8.97 4.33
CA ASP A 238 6.74 -8.05 3.33
C ASP A 238 7.64 -8.79 2.33
N ALA A 239 8.42 -9.76 2.80
CA ALA A 239 9.22 -10.62 1.94
C ALA A 239 8.35 -11.47 1.00
N LEU A 240 7.27 -12.06 1.53
CA LEU A 240 6.32 -12.84 0.73
C LEU A 240 5.63 -11.97 -0.31
N LEU A 241 5.23 -10.75 0.07
CA LEU A 241 4.59 -9.77 -0.80
C LEU A 241 5.54 -9.30 -1.91
N ASN A 242 6.77 -8.93 -1.57
CA ASN A 242 7.79 -8.54 -2.54
C ASN A 242 8.04 -9.66 -3.56
N LYS A 243 8.14 -10.90 -3.10
CA LYS A 243 8.29 -12.06 -3.99
C LYS A 243 7.08 -12.28 -4.87
N ALA A 244 5.86 -12.12 -4.34
CA ALA A 244 4.63 -12.23 -5.13
C ALA A 244 4.60 -11.18 -6.25
N HIS A 245 4.95 -9.93 -5.95
CA HIS A 245 5.05 -8.85 -6.93
C HIS A 245 6.06 -9.18 -8.05
N CYS A 246 7.26 -9.67 -7.68
CA CYS A 246 8.26 -10.10 -8.65
C CYS A 246 7.75 -11.22 -9.56
N LEU A 247 7.02 -12.20 -9.02
CA LEU A 247 6.46 -13.32 -9.77
C LEU A 247 5.37 -12.88 -10.75
N VAL A 248 4.47 -11.97 -10.37
CA VAL A 248 3.51 -11.36 -11.31
C VAL A 248 4.26 -10.69 -12.44
N TRP A 249 5.26 -9.88 -12.10
CA TRP A 249 6.05 -9.16 -13.07
C TRP A 249 6.78 -10.07 -14.09
N LEU A 250 7.24 -11.24 -13.62
CA LEU A 250 7.88 -12.26 -14.48
C LEU A 250 6.86 -13.15 -15.22
N GLY A 251 5.56 -12.86 -15.13
CA GLY A 251 4.49 -13.65 -15.74
C GLY A 251 4.28 -15.03 -15.10
N GLN A 252 4.83 -15.27 -13.89
CA GLN A 252 4.67 -16.51 -13.14
C GLN A 252 3.47 -16.44 -12.19
N VAL A 253 2.30 -16.09 -12.76
CA VAL A 253 1.11 -15.69 -12.02
C VAL A 253 0.60 -16.78 -11.07
N ASP A 254 0.60 -18.04 -11.49
CA ASP A 254 0.16 -19.15 -10.61
C ASP A 254 1.00 -19.24 -9.33
N LYS A 255 2.32 -19.03 -9.43
CA LYS A 255 3.19 -19.00 -8.23
C LYS A 255 2.93 -17.75 -7.39
N ALA A 256 2.68 -16.61 -8.02
CA ALA A 256 2.34 -15.39 -7.29
C ALA A 256 1.08 -15.57 -6.45
N VAL A 257 0.05 -16.24 -7.01
CA VAL A 257 -1.18 -16.59 -6.29
C VAL A 257 -0.88 -17.37 -5.01
N ASP A 258 0.06 -18.34 -5.04
CA ASP A 258 0.43 -19.10 -3.85
C ASP A 258 1.09 -18.20 -2.77
N TYR A 259 1.93 -17.25 -3.17
CA TYR A 259 2.56 -16.32 -2.24
C TYR A 259 1.56 -15.29 -1.67
N TYR A 260 0.69 -14.71 -2.50
CA TYR A 260 -0.39 -13.85 -2.00
C TYR A 260 -1.33 -14.61 -1.07
N LYS A 261 -1.62 -15.89 -1.37
CA LYS A 261 -2.41 -16.74 -0.48
C LYS A 261 -1.76 -16.85 0.90
N ARG A 262 -0.44 -17.04 0.96
CA ARG A 262 0.30 -17.07 2.24
C ARG A 262 0.21 -15.71 2.96
N CYS A 263 0.28 -14.60 2.24
CA CYS A 263 0.13 -13.26 2.83
C CYS A 263 -1.25 -13.07 3.47
N VAL A 264 -2.34 -13.44 2.78
CA VAL A 264 -3.69 -13.30 3.34
C VAL A 264 -3.98 -14.32 4.45
N ASP A 265 -3.30 -15.48 4.47
CA ASP A 265 -3.38 -16.42 5.59
C ASP A 265 -2.67 -15.90 6.85
N LEU A 266 -1.59 -15.14 6.68
CA LEU A 266 -0.87 -14.47 7.77
C LEU A 266 -1.59 -13.21 8.28
N SER A 267 -2.25 -12.47 7.40
CA SER A 267 -2.96 -11.24 7.74
C SER A 267 -4.37 -11.26 7.15
N PRO A 268 -5.29 -12.05 7.71
CA PRO A 268 -6.62 -12.28 7.13
C PRO A 268 -7.52 -11.04 7.13
N ASP A 269 -7.23 -10.04 7.96
CA ASP A 269 -8.01 -8.80 8.06
C ASP A 269 -7.46 -7.67 7.16
N ASP A 270 -6.37 -7.93 6.42
CA ASP A 270 -5.71 -6.94 5.54
C ASP A 270 -6.39 -6.89 4.17
N CYS A 271 -7.26 -5.89 3.98
CA CYS A 271 -8.00 -5.67 2.74
C CYS A 271 -7.09 -5.41 1.52
N TYR A 272 -5.91 -4.79 1.72
CA TYR A 272 -4.96 -4.57 0.63
C TYR A 272 -4.43 -5.91 0.09
N LEU A 273 -4.02 -6.82 0.97
CA LEU A 273 -3.54 -8.14 0.57
C LEU A 273 -4.62 -8.95 -0.14
N TRP A 274 -5.87 -8.90 0.32
CA TRP A 274 -6.99 -9.55 -0.35
C TRP A 274 -7.24 -8.96 -1.74
N SER A 275 -7.10 -7.66 -1.92
CA SER A 275 -7.21 -7.03 -3.24
C SER A 275 -6.11 -7.51 -4.19
N MET A 276 -4.85 -7.55 -3.72
CA MET A 276 -3.71 -8.06 -4.50
C MET A 276 -3.86 -9.55 -4.87
N TYR A 277 -4.33 -10.36 -3.92
CA TYR A 277 -4.66 -11.77 -4.17
C TYR A 277 -5.75 -11.91 -5.23
N GLY A 278 -6.80 -11.09 -5.15
CA GLY A 278 -7.87 -11.04 -6.14
C GLY A 278 -7.38 -10.69 -7.54
N TYR A 279 -6.51 -9.68 -7.69
CA TYR A 279 -5.88 -9.32 -8.96
C TYR A 279 -5.03 -10.45 -9.53
N ALA A 280 -4.22 -11.10 -8.70
CA ALA A 280 -3.42 -12.24 -9.14
C ALA A 280 -4.29 -13.42 -9.60
N LEU A 281 -5.39 -13.70 -8.89
CA LEU A 281 -6.36 -14.72 -9.28
C LEU A 281 -7.04 -14.39 -10.61
N GLN A 282 -7.41 -13.13 -10.82
CA GLN A 282 -8.00 -12.66 -12.08
C GLN A 282 -7.02 -12.84 -13.25
N GLU A 283 -5.75 -12.46 -13.06
CA GLU A 283 -4.71 -12.63 -14.07
C GLU A 283 -4.41 -14.11 -14.36
N ALA A 284 -4.54 -14.99 -13.35
CA ALA A 284 -4.47 -16.44 -13.49
C ALA A 284 -5.73 -17.06 -14.15
N GLY A 285 -6.76 -16.26 -14.47
CA GLY A 285 -8.02 -16.74 -15.02
C GLY A 285 -8.93 -17.46 -14.00
N ARG A 286 -8.61 -17.39 -12.69
CA ARG A 286 -9.38 -17.99 -11.59
C ARG A 286 -10.48 -17.03 -11.13
N ASN A 287 -11.39 -16.71 -12.05
CA ASN A 287 -12.35 -15.60 -11.96
C ASN A 287 -13.31 -15.71 -10.75
N GLU A 288 -13.83 -16.91 -10.45
CA GLU A 288 -14.72 -17.10 -9.30
C GLU A 288 -14.03 -16.85 -7.96
N GLU A 289 -12.77 -17.24 -7.86
CA GLU A 289 -11.96 -17.01 -6.65
C GLU A 289 -11.57 -15.53 -6.54
N ALA A 290 -11.29 -14.87 -7.66
CA ALA A 290 -11.04 -13.43 -7.68
C ALA A 290 -12.27 -12.64 -7.18
N ILE A 291 -13.47 -12.96 -7.66
CA ILE A 291 -14.73 -12.37 -7.19
C ILE A 291 -14.90 -12.59 -5.67
N ALA A 292 -14.60 -13.81 -5.18
CA ALA A 292 -14.70 -14.09 -3.74
C ALA A 292 -13.70 -13.27 -2.91
N ALA A 293 -12.48 -13.05 -3.41
CA ALA A 293 -11.48 -12.21 -2.74
C ALA A 293 -11.90 -10.73 -2.73
N PHE A 294 -12.40 -10.19 -3.84
CA PHE A 294 -12.91 -8.82 -3.93
C PHE A 294 -14.16 -8.61 -3.06
N ALA A 295 -15.09 -9.57 -3.03
CA ALA A 295 -16.28 -9.51 -2.18
C ALA A 295 -15.93 -9.47 -0.69
N ARG A 296 -14.82 -10.11 -0.28
CA ARG A 296 -14.33 -10.01 1.08
C ARG A 296 -13.86 -8.59 1.42
N VAL A 297 -13.11 -7.95 0.52
CA VAL A 297 -12.70 -6.55 0.70
C VAL A 297 -13.91 -5.62 0.73
N GLU A 298 -14.89 -5.84 -0.15
CA GLU A 298 -16.15 -5.07 -0.18
C GLU A 298 -16.91 -5.15 1.16
N ALA A 299 -16.89 -6.32 1.81
CA ALA A 299 -17.59 -6.53 3.08
C ALA A 299 -16.84 -6.01 4.31
N GLU A 300 -15.51 -6.04 4.29
CA GLU A 300 -14.67 -5.78 5.48
C GLU A 300 -14.01 -4.40 5.48
N SER A 301 -13.76 -3.81 4.29
CA SER A 301 -13.10 -2.51 4.18
C SER A 301 -14.01 -1.36 4.65
N LYS A 302 -13.41 -0.44 5.40
CA LYS A 302 -14.06 0.82 5.82
C LYS A 302 -13.73 1.99 4.88
N ASP A 303 -12.81 1.77 3.93
CA ASP A 303 -12.46 2.76 2.92
C ASP A 303 -13.45 2.71 1.74
N PRO A 304 -14.30 3.75 1.56
CA PRO A 304 -15.29 3.78 0.48
C PRO A 304 -14.65 3.73 -0.92
N ILE A 305 -13.43 4.24 -1.06
CA ILE A 305 -12.70 4.26 -2.34
C ILE A 305 -12.31 2.82 -2.70
N MET A 306 -11.74 2.09 -1.74
CA MET A 306 -11.37 0.69 -1.92
C MET A 306 -12.61 -0.18 -2.19
N VAL A 307 -13.70 0.02 -1.46
CA VAL A 307 -14.96 -0.68 -1.68
C VAL A 307 -15.48 -0.45 -3.10
N SER A 308 -15.59 0.81 -3.54
CA SER A 308 -16.03 1.15 -4.90
C SER A 308 -15.13 0.53 -5.96
N LYS A 309 -13.81 0.51 -5.73
CA LYS A 309 -12.85 -0.13 -6.62
C LYS A 309 -13.12 -1.62 -6.75
N MET A 310 -13.33 -2.33 -5.64
CA MET A 310 -13.61 -3.78 -5.68
C MET A 310 -14.95 -4.11 -6.35
N VAL A 311 -15.95 -3.28 -6.16
CA VAL A 311 -17.24 -3.42 -6.90
C VAL A 311 -17.01 -3.33 -8.41
N LYS A 312 -16.21 -2.36 -8.85
CA LYS A 312 -15.89 -2.21 -10.29
C LYS A 312 -15.11 -3.41 -10.83
N GLU A 313 -14.07 -3.86 -10.10
CA GLU A 313 -13.27 -5.03 -10.51
C GLU A 313 -14.12 -6.29 -10.58
N THR A 314 -14.96 -6.55 -9.58
CA THR A 314 -15.93 -7.65 -9.60
C THR A 314 -16.82 -7.59 -10.83
N ALA A 315 -17.37 -6.42 -11.14
CA ALA A 315 -18.21 -6.23 -12.30
C ALA A 315 -17.45 -6.51 -13.62
N TYR A 316 -16.21 -6.03 -13.76
CA TYR A 316 -15.39 -6.30 -14.95
C TYR A 316 -15.09 -7.80 -15.12
N VAL A 317 -14.74 -8.50 -14.03
CA VAL A 317 -14.57 -9.95 -14.06
C VAL A 317 -15.84 -10.66 -14.50
N MET A 318 -17.00 -10.30 -13.94
CA MET A 318 -18.29 -10.89 -14.32
C MET A 318 -18.65 -10.64 -15.79
N ILE A 319 -18.36 -9.44 -16.32
CA ILE A 319 -18.57 -9.10 -17.73
C ILE A 319 -17.70 -9.99 -18.61
N ASN A 320 -16.42 -10.16 -18.27
CA ASN A 320 -15.49 -11.03 -18.99
C ASN A 320 -15.91 -12.50 -18.96
N MET A 321 -16.61 -12.94 -17.91
CA MET A 321 -17.23 -14.26 -17.81
C MET A 321 -18.55 -14.40 -18.62
N GLY A 322 -19.02 -13.33 -19.26
CA GLY A 322 -20.27 -13.32 -20.01
C GLY A 322 -21.55 -13.24 -19.15
N LYS A 323 -21.44 -12.81 -17.89
CA LYS A 323 -22.56 -12.72 -16.92
C LYS A 323 -23.22 -11.35 -16.90
N GLN A 324 -23.48 -10.74 -18.07
CA GLN A 324 -23.96 -9.34 -18.17
C GLN A 324 -25.28 -9.09 -17.42
N ASP A 325 -26.21 -10.05 -17.42
CA ASP A 325 -27.49 -9.89 -16.70
C ASP A 325 -27.30 -9.92 -15.18
N GLU A 326 -26.38 -10.74 -14.68
CA GLU A 326 -26.06 -10.84 -13.25
C GLU A 326 -25.34 -9.58 -12.76
N VAL A 327 -24.46 -8.98 -13.59
CA VAL A 327 -23.74 -7.74 -13.27
C VAL A 327 -24.71 -6.59 -12.99
N MET A 328 -25.78 -6.44 -13.77
CA MET A 328 -26.75 -5.35 -13.55
C MET A 328 -27.43 -5.47 -12.18
N VAL A 329 -27.79 -6.69 -11.80
CA VAL A 329 -28.39 -6.95 -10.48
C VAL A 329 -27.40 -6.68 -9.35
N TYR A 330 -26.14 -7.07 -9.56
CA TYR A 330 -25.05 -6.80 -8.61
C TYR A 330 -24.82 -5.30 -8.43
N LEU A 331 -24.74 -4.52 -9.51
CA LEU A 331 -24.57 -3.07 -9.47
C LEU A 331 -25.77 -2.36 -8.79
N ASP A 332 -27.00 -2.82 -9.02
CA ASP A 332 -28.20 -2.30 -8.34
C ASP A 332 -28.11 -2.52 -6.83
N SER A 333 -27.61 -3.68 -6.40
CA SER A 333 -27.38 -3.99 -4.99
C SER A 333 -26.27 -3.14 -4.38
N ALA A 334 -25.14 -3.04 -5.07
CA ALA A 334 -23.96 -2.26 -4.60
C ALA A 334 -24.29 -0.76 -4.48
N GLU A 335 -25.03 -0.19 -5.45
CA GLU A 335 -25.46 1.22 -5.39
C GLU A 335 -26.47 1.44 -4.24
N SER A 336 -27.39 0.50 -4.03
CA SER A 336 -28.36 0.57 -2.92
C SER A 336 -27.67 0.47 -1.55
N ALA A 337 -26.55 -0.25 -1.47
CA ALA A 337 -25.70 -0.35 -0.28
C ALA A 337 -24.71 0.82 -0.13
N HIS A 338 -24.66 1.76 -1.06
CA HIS A 338 -23.68 2.85 -1.14
C HIS A 338 -22.23 2.39 -1.30
N HIS A 339 -22.00 1.18 -1.81
CA HIS A 339 -20.67 0.65 -2.13
C HIS A 339 -20.11 1.21 -3.43
N ILE A 340 -20.97 1.70 -4.32
CA ILE A 340 -20.59 2.40 -5.55
C ILE A 340 -21.48 3.63 -5.73
N ASN A 341 -20.91 4.73 -6.19
CA ASN A 341 -21.67 5.91 -6.54
C ASN A 341 -22.21 5.81 -7.99
N HIS A 342 -23.16 6.67 -8.32
CA HIS A 342 -23.81 6.62 -9.63
C HIS A 342 -22.85 6.95 -10.80
N VAL A 343 -21.85 7.78 -10.58
CA VAL A 343 -20.82 8.13 -11.61
C VAL A 343 -20.00 6.90 -11.95
N ASP A 344 -19.44 6.23 -10.94
CA ASP A 344 -18.64 5.00 -11.13
C ASP A 344 -19.49 3.88 -11.76
N ARG A 345 -20.74 3.75 -11.32
CA ARG A 345 -21.69 2.82 -11.93
C ARG A 345 -21.85 3.07 -13.42
N MET A 346 -22.04 4.34 -13.84
CA MET A 346 -22.18 4.69 -15.25
C MET A 346 -20.94 4.34 -16.09
N VAL A 347 -19.75 4.42 -15.51
CA VAL A 347 -18.51 3.94 -16.17
C VAL A 347 -18.61 2.43 -16.43
N VAL A 348 -19.01 1.63 -15.44
CA VAL A 348 -19.16 0.18 -15.60
C VAL A 348 -20.27 -0.16 -16.60
N GLU A 349 -21.41 0.54 -16.58
CA GLU A 349 -22.49 0.36 -17.56
C GLU A 349 -22.02 0.69 -18.99
N GLY A 350 -21.20 1.72 -19.15
CA GLY A 350 -20.54 2.03 -20.41
C GLY A 350 -19.67 0.87 -20.91
N TYR A 351 -18.89 0.26 -20.02
CA TYR A 351 -18.08 -0.92 -20.34
C TYR A 351 -18.97 -2.12 -20.76
N ILE A 352 -20.08 -2.38 -20.05
CA ILE A 352 -21.06 -3.42 -20.44
C ILE A 352 -21.59 -3.16 -21.85
N HIS A 353 -21.89 -1.90 -22.19
CA HIS A 353 -22.35 -1.54 -23.50
C HIS A 353 -21.27 -1.73 -24.59
N LEU A 354 -20.00 -1.44 -24.31
CA LEU A 354 -18.90 -1.75 -25.23
C LEU A 354 -18.78 -3.26 -25.46
N ALA A 355 -18.83 -4.07 -24.41
CA ALA A 355 -18.80 -5.53 -24.49
C ALA A 355 -19.95 -6.10 -25.30
N ALA A 356 -21.10 -5.40 -25.34
CA ALA A 356 -22.27 -5.74 -26.16
C ALA A 356 -22.30 -5.06 -27.53
N PHE A 357 -21.18 -4.44 -27.98
CA PHE A 357 -21.08 -3.69 -29.23
C PHE A 357 -22.12 -2.55 -29.42
N ARG A 358 -22.51 -1.93 -28.30
CA ARG A 358 -23.47 -0.82 -28.27
C ARG A 358 -22.79 0.51 -28.02
N GLU A 359 -21.93 0.91 -28.95
CA GLU A 359 -21.01 2.08 -28.79
C GLU A 359 -21.74 3.38 -28.43
N LYS A 360 -22.92 3.64 -29.03
CA LYS A 360 -23.66 4.86 -28.71
C LYS A 360 -24.13 4.89 -27.26
N ASN A 361 -24.63 3.79 -26.74
CA ASN A 361 -25.09 3.69 -25.35
C ASN A 361 -23.88 3.83 -24.41
N ALA A 362 -22.74 3.22 -24.75
CA ALA A 362 -21.51 3.39 -23.99
C ALA A 362 -21.07 4.86 -23.92
N SER A 363 -21.06 5.56 -25.06
CA SER A 363 -20.72 6.98 -25.12
C SER A 363 -21.67 7.85 -24.29
N ASP A 364 -22.98 7.54 -24.28
CA ASP A 364 -23.96 8.26 -23.47
C ASP A 364 -23.68 8.06 -21.96
N CYS A 365 -23.35 6.83 -21.53
CA CYS A 365 -22.96 6.53 -20.14
C CYS A 365 -21.67 7.25 -19.74
N PHE A 366 -20.63 7.18 -20.57
CA PHE A 366 -19.36 7.82 -20.30
C PHE A 366 -19.46 9.35 -20.26
N LEU A 367 -20.22 9.94 -21.17
CA LEU A 367 -20.47 11.39 -21.16
C LEU A 367 -21.20 11.81 -19.88
N TYR A 368 -22.18 11.02 -19.44
CA TYR A 368 -22.83 11.25 -18.15
C TYR A 368 -21.82 11.23 -17.00
N ALA A 369 -20.97 10.20 -16.93
CA ALA A 369 -19.96 10.07 -15.88
C ALA A 369 -18.99 11.25 -15.85
N ILE A 370 -18.44 11.65 -17.01
CA ILE A 370 -17.49 12.77 -17.14
C ILE A 370 -18.14 14.08 -16.70
N ILE A 371 -19.36 14.39 -17.17
CA ILE A 371 -20.05 15.65 -16.84
C ILE A 371 -20.39 15.70 -15.34
N ASN A 372 -20.91 14.61 -14.75
CA ASN A 372 -21.36 14.60 -13.37
C ASN A 372 -20.21 14.50 -12.35
N SER A 373 -19.06 14.00 -12.77
CA SER A 373 -17.80 14.10 -12.00
C SER A 373 -17.12 15.49 -12.14
N LYS A 374 -17.67 16.39 -12.93
CA LYS A 374 -17.05 17.70 -13.26
C LYS A 374 -15.67 17.57 -13.93
N ASN A 375 -15.54 16.63 -14.82
CA ASN A 375 -14.30 16.24 -15.49
C ASN A 375 -13.20 15.78 -14.52
N ASP A 376 -13.55 15.05 -13.50
CA ASP A 376 -12.58 14.44 -12.59
C ASP A 376 -11.55 13.63 -13.39
N PRO A 377 -10.23 13.90 -13.21
CA PRO A 377 -9.19 13.23 -13.99
C PRO A 377 -9.20 11.70 -13.86
N ALA A 378 -9.50 11.18 -12.67
CA ALA A 378 -9.55 9.74 -12.44
C ALA A 378 -10.72 9.09 -13.19
N VAL A 379 -11.89 9.73 -13.23
CA VAL A 379 -13.05 9.27 -14.01
C VAL A 379 -12.76 9.34 -15.51
N CYS A 380 -12.14 10.43 -15.98
CA CYS A 380 -11.74 10.55 -17.39
C CYS A 380 -10.76 9.45 -17.80
N LEU A 381 -9.77 9.15 -16.96
CA LEU A 381 -8.83 8.05 -17.20
C LEU A 381 -9.55 6.69 -17.23
N GLN A 382 -10.45 6.42 -16.27
CA GLN A 382 -11.22 5.16 -16.28
C GLN A 382 -12.02 4.98 -17.57
N VAL A 383 -12.66 6.03 -18.06
CA VAL A 383 -13.36 6.00 -19.36
C VAL A 383 -12.38 5.76 -20.50
N ALA A 384 -11.22 6.41 -20.50
CA ALA A 384 -10.18 6.20 -21.50
C ALA A 384 -9.66 4.75 -21.50
N CYS A 385 -9.48 4.15 -20.32
CA CYS A 385 -9.13 2.73 -20.18
C CYS A 385 -10.22 1.82 -20.73
N CYS A 386 -11.50 2.14 -20.49
CA CYS A 386 -12.61 1.38 -21.10
C CYS A 386 -12.53 1.39 -22.64
N TYR A 387 -12.30 2.54 -23.27
CA TYR A 387 -12.11 2.62 -24.72
C TYR A 387 -10.85 1.87 -25.19
N PHE A 388 -9.77 1.98 -24.43
CA PHE A 388 -8.50 1.31 -24.71
C PHE A 388 -8.64 -0.22 -24.76
N ASP A 389 -9.32 -0.81 -23.78
CA ASP A 389 -9.52 -2.27 -23.68
C ASP A 389 -10.28 -2.83 -24.87
N PHE A 390 -11.15 -2.04 -25.49
CA PHE A 390 -11.87 -2.41 -26.71
C PHE A 390 -11.18 -1.96 -28.01
N GLY A 391 -9.91 -1.50 -27.93
CA GLY A 391 -9.13 -1.08 -29.09
C GLY A 391 -9.62 0.20 -29.77
N MET A 392 -10.46 0.98 -29.08
CA MET A 392 -10.99 2.25 -29.57
C MET A 392 -9.96 3.38 -29.36
N PHE A 393 -8.79 3.24 -29.97
CA PHE A 393 -7.62 4.10 -29.71
C PHE A 393 -7.84 5.56 -30.08
N GLN A 394 -8.73 5.89 -31.03
CA GLN A 394 -9.04 7.27 -31.34
C GLN A 394 -9.78 7.95 -30.21
N GLN A 395 -10.77 7.29 -29.60
CA GLN A 395 -11.53 7.81 -28.45
C GLN A 395 -10.62 7.93 -27.21
N THR A 396 -9.75 6.95 -26.98
CA THR A 396 -8.75 7.00 -25.92
C THR A 396 -7.83 8.22 -26.09
N HIS A 397 -7.29 8.43 -27.30
CA HIS A 397 -6.43 9.54 -27.63
C HIS A 397 -7.13 10.89 -27.38
N ASP A 398 -8.32 11.10 -28.01
CA ASP A 398 -9.02 12.37 -27.96
C ASP A 398 -9.41 12.75 -26.53
N LEU A 399 -9.82 11.78 -25.71
CA LEU A 399 -10.15 12.01 -24.31
C LEU A 399 -8.94 12.37 -23.47
N LEU A 400 -7.82 11.63 -23.59
CA LEU A 400 -6.62 11.89 -22.80
C LEU A 400 -5.90 13.18 -23.25
N VAL A 401 -5.89 13.49 -24.55
CA VAL A 401 -5.38 14.80 -25.02
C VAL A 401 -6.19 15.94 -24.43
N ALA A 402 -7.52 15.84 -24.40
CA ALA A 402 -8.37 16.85 -23.78
C ALA A 402 -8.15 16.96 -22.27
N LEU A 403 -7.91 15.84 -21.58
CA LEU A 403 -7.58 15.81 -20.15
C LEU A 403 -6.27 16.54 -19.90
N PHE A 404 -5.19 16.19 -20.58
CA PHE A 404 -3.86 16.77 -20.38
C PHE A 404 -3.68 18.19 -20.94
N ALA A 405 -4.65 18.72 -21.67
CA ALA A 405 -4.66 20.13 -22.11
C ALA A 405 -5.06 21.10 -20.99
N GLN A 406 -5.48 20.63 -19.81
CA GLN A 406 -5.87 21.48 -18.68
C GLN A 406 -4.64 22.07 -17.98
N PRO A 407 -4.52 23.42 -17.83
CA PRO A 407 -3.27 24.06 -17.42
C PRO A 407 -2.82 23.85 -15.97
N SER A 408 -3.69 23.35 -15.10
CA SER A 408 -3.44 23.19 -13.66
C SER A 408 -3.59 21.73 -13.21
N LEU A 409 -3.48 20.80 -14.15
CA LEU A 409 -3.69 19.39 -13.84
C LEU A 409 -2.42 18.80 -13.22
N ASP A 410 -2.50 18.49 -11.94
CA ASP A 410 -1.52 17.65 -11.24
C ASP A 410 -2.00 16.20 -11.24
N PHE A 411 -1.89 15.55 -12.41
CA PHE A 411 -2.32 14.19 -12.61
C PHE A 411 -1.26 13.42 -13.42
N GLN A 412 -0.79 12.32 -12.87
CA GLN A 412 0.42 11.64 -13.35
C GLN A 412 0.14 10.39 -14.19
N ASP A 413 -1.08 9.85 -14.13
CA ASP A 413 -1.43 8.60 -14.77
C ASP A 413 -2.02 8.82 -16.17
N GLY A 414 -1.91 7.82 -17.05
CA GLY A 414 -2.56 7.79 -18.36
C GLY A 414 -1.66 8.17 -19.54
N TYR A 415 -0.44 8.68 -19.33
CA TYR A 415 0.47 8.99 -20.42
C TYR A 415 0.90 7.74 -21.21
N ALA A 416 1.01 6.59 -20.56
CA ALA A 416 1.34 5.33 -21.24
C ALA A 416 0.21 4.85 -22.15
N TYR A 417 -1.05 4.97 -21.71
CA TYR A 417 -2.22 4.68 -22.53
C TYR A 417 -2.29 5.59 -23.76
N LEU A 418 -2.01 6.88 -23.57
CA LEU A 418 -2.00 7.85 -24.66
C LEU A 418 -0.85 7.55 -25.65
N ALA A 419 0.35 7.24 -25.17
CA ALA A 419 1.46 6.85 -26.01
C ALA A 419 1.12 5.60 -26.83
N TYR A 420 0.56 4.56 -26.19
CA TYR A 420 0.16 3.35 -26.91
C TYR A 420 -0.92 3.64 -27.97
N ALA A 421 -1.92 4.46 -27.64
CA ALA A 421 -2.96 4.87 -28.59
C ALA A 421 -2.35 5.63 -29.79
N CYS A 422 -1.42 6.56 -29.57
CA CYS A 422 -0.71 7.27 -30.62
C CYS A 422 0.06 6.31 -31.55
N GLN A 423 0.75 5.31 -30.97
CA GLN A 423 1.46 4.30 -31.74
C GLN A 423 0.50 3.50 -32.63
N LYS A 424 -0.65 3.07 -32.11
CA LYS A 424 -1.67 2.34 -32.88
C LYS A 424 -2.35 3.17 -33.98
N LEU A 425 -2.42 4.48 -33.77
CA LEU A 425 -2.95 5.43 -34.75
C LEU A 425 -1.93 5.90 -35.79
N GLY A 426 -0.64 5.56 -35.62
CA GLY A 426 0.44 6.00 -36.49
C GLY A 426 0.86 7.47 -36.29
N LEU A 427 0.57 8.05 -35.12
CA LEU A 427 0.91 9.42 -34.75
C LEU A 427 2.31 9.44 -34.11
N HIS A 428 3.34 9.25 -34.95
CA HIS A 428 4.70 8.96 -34.48
C HIS A 428 5.32 10.08 -33.60
N ASP A 429 5.12 11.35 -33.97
CA ASP A 429 5.68 12.48 -33.19
C ASP A 429 5.02 12.58 -31.82
N GLU A 430 3.70 12.40 -31.75
CA GLU A 430 2.94 12.39 -30.50
C GLU A 430 3.28 11.17 -29.66
N PHE A 431 3.45 10.00 -30.27
CA PHE A 431 3.91 8.79 -29.60
C PHE A 431 5.23 9.05 -28.83
N LEU A 432 6.24 9.60 -29.51
CA LEU A 432 7.54 9.87 -28.85
C LEU A 432 7.42 10.91 -27.73
N LEU A 433 6.57 11.92 -27.91
CA LEU A 433 6.32 12.95 -26.90
C LEU A 433 5.68 12.33 -25.62
N TYR A 434 4.60 11.56 -25.82
CA TYR A 434 3.88 10.99 -24.67
C TYR A 434 4.62 9.78 -24.08
N LEU A 435 5.39 9.04 -24.86
CA LEU A 435 6.29 8.00 -24.37
C LEU A 435 7.36 8.59 -23.43
N GLN A 436 7.94 9.73 -23.77
CA GLN A 436 8.90 10.40 -22.90
C GLN A 436 8.24 10.80 -21.58
N LYS A 437 7.05 11.42 -21.63
CA LYS A 437 6.30 11.78 -20.44
C LYS A 437 5.93 10.57 -19.57
N ALA A 438 5.45 9.48 -20.18
CA ALA A 438 5.13 8.26 -19.48
C ALA A 438 6.34 7.69 -18.73
N CYS A 439 7.51 7.66 -19.37
CA CYS A 439 8.74 7.17 -18.75
C CYS A 439 9.28 8.06 -17.63
N GLU A 440 9.07 9.39 -17.73
CA GLU A 440 9.53 10.36 -16.73
C GLU A 440 8.60 10.44 -15.53
N ILE A 441 7.27 10.41 -15.75
CA ILE A 441 6.25 10.70 -14.74
C ILE A 441 5.83 9.42 -14.02
N ASN A 442 5.45 8.38 -14.77
CA ASN A 442 5.04 7.09 -14.21
C ASN A 442 5.70 5.92 -14.96
N PRO A 443 6.98 5.61 -14.64
CA PRO A 443 7.71 4.54 -15.32
C PRO A 443 7.10 3.14 -15.09
N GLN A 444 6.36 2.93 -14.01
CA GLN A 444 5.68 1.67 -13.74
C GLN A 444 4.50 1.45 -14.68
N GLU A 445 3.63 2.47 -14.83
CA GLU A 445 2.55 2.44 -15.81
C GLU A 445 3.10 2.27 -17.23
N ALA A 446 4.15 3.04 -17.59
CA ALA A 446 4.80 2.95 -18.89
C ALA A 446 5.26 1.52 -19.19
N ARG A 447 5.88 0.85 -18.22
CA ARG A 447 6.31 -0.52 -18.40
C ARG A 447 5.14 -1.49 -18.53
N TYR A 448 4.13 -1.37 -17.69
CA TYR A 448 2.99 -2.28 -17.70
C TYR A 448 2.19 -2.19 -19.01
N ILE A 449 1.85 -0.98 -19.42
CA ILE A 449 1.01 -0.73 -20.60
C ILE A 449 1.77 -0.92 -21.90
N LEU A 450 3.04 -0.54 -21.95
CA LEU A 450 3.83 -0.55 -23.19
C LEU A 450 4.68 -1.82 -23.36
N LYS A 451 4.55 -2.81 -22.46
CA LYS A 451 5.37 -4.04 -22.45
C LYS A 451 5.44 -4.78 -23.79
N GLU A 452 4.38 -4.75 -24.59
CA GLU A 452 4.33 -5.41 -25.89
C GLU A 452 5.14 -4.69 -26.97
N LEU A 453 5.46 -3.42 -26.80
CA LEU A 453 6.22 -2.61 -27.74
C LEU A 453 7.73 -2.70 -27.56
N PHE A 454 8.16 -3.21 -26.40
CA PHE A 454 9.58 -3.23 -26.02
C PHE A 454 10.05 -4.62 -25.58
N PRO A 455 11.33 -4.96 -25.81
CA PRO A 455 11.91 -6.19 -25.26
C PRO A 455 11.83 -6.22 -23.72
N ASN A 456 11.67 -7.41 -23.13
CA ASN A 456 11.55 -7.59 -21.69
C ASN A 456 12.77 -7.09 -20.90
N ASP A 457 13.95 -7.11 -21.52
CA ASP A 457 15.22 -6.64 -20.94
C ASP A 457 15.50 -5.16 -21.20
N CYS A 458 14.63 -4.46 -21.94
CA CYS A 458 14.78 -3.03 -22.19
C CYS A 458 14.32 -2.24 -20.95
N PRO A 459 15.19 -1.46 -20.31
CA PRO A 459 14.77 -0.62 -19.18
C PRO A 459 13.90 0.53 -19.68
N VAL A 460 12.93 0.95 -18.86
CA VAL A 460 11.99 2.05 -19.21
C VAL A 460 12.72 3.35 -19.55
N SER A 461 13.83 3.63 -18.88
CA SER A 461 14.70 4.78 -19.19
C SER A 461 15.26 4.78 -20.62
N ASN A 462 15.25 3.64 -21.28
CA ASN A 462 15.75 3.49 -22.66
C ASN A 462 14.62 3.38 -23.70
N TYR A 463 13.35 3.37 -23.31
CA TYR A 463 12.21 3.19 -24.22
C TYR A 463 12.20 4.24 -25.35
N VAL A 464 12.44 5.50 -25.03
CA VAL A 464 12.46 6.60 -26.02
C VAL A 464 13.57 6.41 -27.05
N ASN A 465 14.78 6.01 -26.60
CA ASN A 465 15.91 5.75 -27.50
C ASN A 465 15.64 4.52 -28.37
N TYR A 466 15.13 3.46 -27.78
CA TYR A 466 14.74 2.24 -28.49
C TYR A 466 13.69 2.53 -29.56
N ALA A 467 12.62 3.25 -29.21
CA ALA A 467 11.56 3.62 -30.14
C ALA A 467 12.08 4.43 -31.34
N ARG A 468 12.99 5.40 -31.10
CA ARG A 468 13.64 6.18 -32.16
C ARG A 468 14.52 5.33 -33.09
N GLN A 469 15.26 4.36 -32.54
CA GLN A 469 16.15 3.48 -33.30
C GLN A 469 15.39 2.48 -34.15
N HIS A 470 14.25 1.99 -33.67
CA HIS A 470 13.45 0.96 -34.34
C HIS A 470 12.22 1.51 -35.07
N HIS A 471 12.07 2.84 -35.14
CA HIS A 471 10.96 3.53 -35.83
C HIS A 471 9.58 3.03 -35.40
N LEU A 472 9.39 2.84 -34.07
CA LEU A 472 8.11 2.44 -33.50
C LEU A 472 7.04 3.53 -33.64
#